data_94d5c58a31e19ef1dd365709a2b813eb
#
_entry.id   94d5c58a31e19ef1dd365709a2b813eb
#
_cell.length_a   1.000
_cell.length_b   1.000
_cell.length_c   1.000
_cell.angle_alpha   90.00
_cell.angle_beta   90.00
_cell.angle_gamma   90.00
#
_symmetry.space_group_name_H-M   'P 1'
#
loop_
_entity.id
_entity.type
_entity.pdbx_description
1 polymer ?
#
loop_
_entity_poly.entity_id
_entity_poly.type
_entity_poly.pdbx_seq_one_letter_code
_entity_poly.pdbx_strand_id
1 'polypeptide(L)'
;MARTVSVAKTLDSSSSPAANVKQVLFTVPAKNTGLWLVKYIISLDGNETPKVYWYDSSENEEYLIVAGKNLGVGESILLDGQASVAMQEHDEIRIQNLGTTHAVTYLSTIELEPAQATQFHN
;
A
#
# COMPACT_ATOMS: atom_id res chain seq x y z
N MET A 1 13.03 -2.48 18.31
CA MET A 1 12.68 -3.83 17.86
C MET A 1 11.75 -3.78 16.67
N ALA A 2 12.09 -4.52 15.62
CA ALA A 2 11.25 -4.58 14.44
C ALA A 2 10.03 -5.45 14.68
N ARG A 3 8.91 -5.11 14.06
CA ARG A 3 7.72 -5.95 14.07
C ARG A 3 7.08 -5.91 12.70
N THR A 4 6.46 -7.01 12.34
CA THR A 4 5.78 -7.14 11.05
C THR A 4 4.31 -6.80 11.21
N VAL A 5 3.81 -5.96 10.33
CA VAL A 5 2.40 -5.57 10.29
C VAL A 5 1.86 -5.94 8.91
N SER A 6 0.72 -6.62 8.88
CA SER A 6 0.00 -6.89 7.65
C SER A 6 -1.31 -6.14 7.68
N VAL A 7 -1.60 -5.44 6.60
CA VAL A 7 -2.83 -4.65 6.45
C VAL A 7 -3.52 -5.04 5.17
N ALA A 8 -4.84 -5.07 5.21
CA ALA A 8 -5.63 -5.43 4.04
C ALA A 8 -6.89 -4.58 3.97
N LYS A 9 -7.34 -4.33 2.75
CA LYS A 9 -8.58 -3.61 2.51
C LYS A 9 -9.15 -4.04 1.17
N THR A 10 -10.46 -4.16 1.11
CA THR A 10 -11.18 -4.42 -0.14
C THR A 10 -11.87 -3.15 -0.59
N LEU A 11 -11.63 -2.77 -1.83
CA LEU A 11 -12.35 -1.67 -2.47
C LEU A 11 -13.38 -2.27 -3.41
N ASP A 12 -14.61 -1.79 -3.34
CA ASP A 12 -15.70 -2.22 -4.20
C ASP A 12 -16.70 -1.08 -4.43
N SER A 13 -17.83 -1.37 -5.04
CA SER A 13 -18.82 -0.35 -5.35
C SER A 13 -19.46 0.29 -4.11
N SER A 14 -19.33 -0.37 -2.95
CA SER A 14 -19.87 0.14 -1.69
C SER A 14 -18.83 0.85 -0.84
N SER A 15 -17.57 0.95 -1.33
CA SER A 15 -16.52 1.62 -0.56
C SER A 15 -16.85 3.08 -0.31
N SER A 16 -16.45 3.56 0.86
CA SER A 16 -16.60 4.97 1.23
C SER A 16 -15.24 5.47 1.70
N PRO A 17 -14.63 6.41 0.97
CA PRO A 17 -15.08 6.99 -0.30
C PRO A 17 -15.12 5.97 -1.44
N ALA A 18 -15.54 6.41 -2.63
CA ALA A 18 -15.66 5.54 -3.80
C ALA A 18 -14.34 4.89 -4.18
N ALA A 19 -14.40 3.69 -4.77
CA ALA A 19 -13.19 2.90 -5.06
C ALA A 19 -12.21 3.59 -6.01
N ASN A 20 -12.70 4.44 -6.94
CA ASN A 20 -11.84 5.18 -7.86
C ASN A 20 -11.12 6.37 -7.20
N VAL A 21 -11.42 6.67 -5.95
CA VAL A 21 -10.72 7.69 -5.17
C VAL A 21 -9.59 7.00 -4.43
N LYS A 22 -8.40 7.61 -4.43
CA LYS A 22 -7.27 7.07 -3.69
C LYS A 22 -7.60 6.99 -2.21
N GLN A 23 -7.27 5.86 -1.60
CA GLN A 23 -7.52 5.63 -0.19
C GLN A 23 -6.24 5.20 0.49
N VAL A 24 -6.06 5.60 1.74
CA VAL A 24 -4.89 5.21 2.52
C VAL A 24 -5.09 3.79 3.06
N LEU A 25 -4.18 2.89 2.71
CA LEU A 25 -4.17 1.54 3.27
C LEU A 25 -3.42 1.51 4.59
N PHE A 26 -2.32 2.25 4.68
CA PHE A 26 -1.46 2.25 5.85
C PHE A 26 -0.68 3.54 5.94
N THR A 27 -0.49 4.04 7.16
CA THR A 27 0.37 5.20 7.44
C THR A 27 1.44 4.77 8.43
N VAL A 28 2.70 5.07 8.13
CA VAL A 28 3.80 4.78 9.04
C VAL A 28 3.65 5.67 10.28
N PRO A 29 3.56 5.08 11.47
CA PRO A 29 3.37 5.86 12.70
C PRO A 29 4.52 6.82 12.97
N ALA A 30 4.22 7.85 13.73
CA ALA A 30 5.24 8.80 14.17
C ALA A 30 6.38 8.07 14.89
N LYS A 31 7.60 8.53 14.69
CA LYS A 31 8.82 7.98 15.30
C LYS A 31 9.12 6.54 14.89
N ASN A 32 8.58 6.10 13.75
CA ASN A 32 8.89 4.80 13.18
C ASN A 32 9.38 4.94 11.76
N THR A 33 10.09 3.92 11.30
CA THR A 33 10.36 3.71 9.89
C THR A 33 9.72 2.40 9.48
N GLY A 34 9.47 2.21 8.19
CA GLY A 34 8.86 0.99 7.69
C GLY A 34 9.58 0.49 6.46
N LEU A 35 9.68 -0.83 6.33
CA LEU A 35 10.12 -1.44 5.09
C LEU A 35 8.93 -2.19 4.49
N TRP A 36 8.45 -1.71 3.37
CA TRP A 36 7.28 -2.25 2.70
C TRP A 36 7.72 -3.43 1.85
N LEU A 37 7.45 -4.64 2.33
CA LEU A 37 8.03 -5.86 1.77
C LEU A 37 7.13 -6.55 0.76
N VAL A 38 5.85 -6.73 1.10
CA VAL A 38 4.95 -7.53 0.28
C VAL A 38 3.78 -6.66 -0.18
N LYS A 39 3.45 -6.81 -1.47
CA LYS A 39 2.27 -6.20 -2.09
C LYS A 39 1.51 -7.32 -2.77
N TYR A 40 0.26 -7.52 -2.36
CA TYR A 40 -0.59 -8.53 -2.94
C TYR A 40 -1.93 -7.90 -3.30
N ILE A 41 -2.38 -8.13 -4.52
CA ILE A 41 -3.64 -7.58 -5.02
C ILE A 41 -4.38 -8.72 -5.71
N ILE A 42 -5.65 -8.88 -5.41
CA ILE A 42 -6.47 -9.89 -6.06
C ILE A 42 -7.83 -9.30 -6.45
N SER A 43 -8.23 -9.54 -7.70
CA SER A 43 -9.57 -9.20 -8.16
C SER A 43 -10.52 -10.32 -7.79
N LEU A 44 -11.64 -9.99 -7.14
CA LEU A 44 -12.53 -10.98 -6.59
C LEU A 44 -13.67 -11.37 -7.53
N ASP A 45 -14.27 -10.42 -8.24
CA ASP A 45 -15.52 -10.69 -8.96
C ASP A 45 -15.63 -10.04 -10.34
N GLY A 46 -14.55 -9.48 -10.88
CA GLY A 46 -14.61 -8.94 -12.22
C GLY A 46 -13.34 -8.22 -12.63
N ASN A 47 -13.38 -7.61 -13.81
CA ASN A 47 -12.22 -6.92 -14.36
C ASN A 47 -12.03 -5.57 -13.69
N GLU A 48 -10.86 -5.37 -13.10
CA GLU A 48 -10.46 -4.09 -12.52
C GLU A 48 -8.99 -3.81 -12.80
N THR A 49 -8.64 -2.54 -12.72
CA THR A 49 -7.25 -2.11 -12.92
C THR A 49 -6.78 -1.41 -11.64
N PRO A 50 -6.23 -2.19 -10.69
CA PRO A 50 -5.80 -1.62 -9.42
C PRO A 50 -4.47 -0.89 -9.55
N LYS A 51 -4.28 0.12 -8.70
CA LYS A 51 -3.02 0.84 -8.58
C LYS A 51 -2.66 0.98 -7.12
N VAL A 52 -1.36 0.94 -6.84
CA VAL A 52 -0.84 1.14 -5.48
C VAL A 52 0.26 2.18 -5.55
N TYR A 53 0.22 3.11 -4.62
CA TYR A 53 1.11 4.26 -4.58
C TYR A 53 1.85 4.33 -3.25
N TRP A 54 3.05 4.87 -3.29
CA TRP A 54 3.79 5.31 -2.11
C TRP A 54 3.75 6.82 -2.03
N TYR A 55 3.21 7.34 -0.94
CA TYR A 55 3.25 8.77 -0.66
C TYR A 55 4.42 9.06 0.27
N ASP A 56 5.39 9.82 -0.24
CA ASP A 56 6.56 10.26 0.51
C ASP A 56 6.21 11.56 1.22
N SER A 57 5.95 11.50 2.51
CA SER A 57 5.48 12.65 3.27
C SER A 57 6.52 13.75 3.37
N SER A 58 7.81 13.39 3.41
CA SER A 58 8.88 14.39 3.55
C SER A 58 9.02 15.27 2.31
N GLU A 59 8.75 14.72 1.13
CA GLU A 59 8.83 15.43 -0.14
C GLU A 59 7.47 15.88 -0.64
N ASN A 60 6.39 15.45 0.02
CA ASN A 60 5.02 15.65 -0.43
C ASN A 60 4.83 15.18 -1.88
N GLU A 61 5.36 13.99 -2.18
CA GLU A 61 5.34 13.38 -3.51
C GLU A 61 4.71 12.02 -3.47
N GLU A 62 3.98 11.66 -4.51
CA GLU A 62 3.35 10.35 -4.63
C GLU A 62 3.93 9.62 -5.84
N TYR A 63 4.29 8.36 -5.63
CA TYR A 63 4.89 7.53 -6.68
C TYR A 63 4.03 6.30 -6.93
N LEU A 64 3.82 5.98 -8.20
CA LEU A 64 3.10 4.76 -8.59
C LEU A 64 4.05 3.57 -8.43
N ILE A 65 3.71 2.67 -7.51
CA ILE A 65 4.54 1.50 -7.21
C ILE A 65 4.06 0.27 -7.99
N VAL A 66 2.74 0.07 -8.06
CA VAL A 66 2.17 -1.00 -8.86
C VAL A 66 1.34 -0.36 -9.96
N ALA A 67 1.83 -0.48 -11.19
CA ALA A 67 1.15 0.08 -12.36
C ALA A 67 -0.15 -0.67 -12.63
N GLY A 68 -1.14 0.06 -13.13
CA GLY A 68 -2.42 -0.54 -13.43
C GLY A 68 -2.31 -1.65 -14.47
N LYS A 69 -2.65 -2.86 -14.06
CA LYS A 69 -2.78 -4.01 -14.94
C LYS A 69 -4.19 -4.51 -14.78
N ASN A 70 -4.86 -4.80 -15.90
CA ASN A 70 -6.22 -5.33 -15.83
C ASN A 70 -6.18 -6.73 -15.23
N LEU A 71 -6.94 -6.94 -14.17
CA LEU A 71 -7.07 -8.23 -13.50
C LEU A 71 -8.49 -8.74 -13.69
N GLY A 72 -8.63 -9.96 -14.22
CA GLY A 72 -9.92 -10.66 -14.26
C GLY A 72 -10.21 -11.35 -12.95
N VAL A 73 -11.37 -12.02 -12.90
CA VAL A 73 -11.82 -12.72 -11.70
C VAL A 73 -10.75 -13.69 -11.21
N GLY A 74 -10.35 -13.55 -9.95
CA GLY A 74 -9.37 -14.44 -9.33
C GLY A 74 -7.93 -14.20 -9.73
N GLU A 75 -7.66 -13.26 -10.63
CA GLU A 75 -6.29 -12.91 -11.00
C GLU A 75 -5.67 -12.03 -9.93
N SER A 76 -4.35 -12.16 -9.76
CA SER A 76 -3.65 -11.46 -8.70
C SER A 76 -2.29 -10.96 -9.16
N ILE A 77 -1.76 -10.00 -8.40
CA ILE A 77 -0.39 -9.52 -8.51
C ILE A 77 0.25 -9.76 -7.14
N LEU A 78 1.42 -10.41 -7.15
CA LEU A 78 2.19 -10.60 -5.92
C LEU A 78 3.61 -10.08 -6.15
N LEU A 79 4.03 -9.13 -5.33
CA LEU A 79 5.41 -8.67 -5.26
C LEU A 79 5.92 -8.97 -3.85
N ASP A 80 6.77 -9.97 -3.72
CA ASP A 80 7.30 -10.45 -2.43
C ASP A 80 8.79 -10.14 -2.37
N GLY A 81 9.13 -9.10 -1.63
CA GLY A 81 10.51 -8.64 -1.51
C GLY A 81 11.01 -7.83 -2.69
N GLN A 82 10.28 -7.83 -3.80
CA GLN A 82 10.62 -7.05 -4.99
C GLN A 82 10.08 -5.63 -4.82
N ALA A 83 10.83 -4.66 -5.33
CA ALA A 83 10.44 -3.25 -5.25
C ALA A 83 10.09 -2.85 -3.82
N SER A 84 10.86 -3.33 -2.86
CA SER A 84 10.69 -2.94 -1.46
C SER A 84 10.93 -1.45 -1.32
N VAL A 85 10.11 -0.80 -0.50
CA VAL A 85 10.18 0.64 -0.30
C VAL A 85 10.52 0.93 1.16
N ALA A 86 11.59 1.70 1.37
CA ALA A 86 11.95 2.17 2.70
C ALA A 86 11.15 3.44 2.98
N MET A 87 10.29 3.36 3.99
CA MET A 87 9.38 4.46 4.33
C MET A 87 9.79 5.15 5.62
N GLN A 88 9.56 6.44 5.66
CA GLN A 88 9.77 7.28 6.85
C GLN A 88 8.43 7.45 7.59
N GLU A 89 8.49 8.04 8.79
CA GLU A 89 7.26 8.34 9.51
C GLU A 89 6.32 9.17 8.64
N HIS A 90 5.04 8.92 8.77
CA HIS A 90 3.95 9.61 8.06
C HIS A 90 3.85 9.30 6.56
N ASP A 91 4.76 8.51 6.01
CA ASP A 91 4.60 8.01 4.65
C ASP A 91 3.37 7.11 4.59
N GLU A 92 2.74 7.03 3.41
CA GLU A 92 1.48 6.30 3.26
C GLU A 92 1.55 5.31 2.10
N ILE A 93 0.84 4.21 2.28
CA ILE A 93 0.49 3.32 1.18
C ILE A 93 -0.91 3.70 0.75
N ARG A 94 -1.08 4.07 -0.52
CA ARG A 94 -2.37 4.47 -1.09
C ARG A 94 -2.80 3.49 -2.15
N ILE A 95 -4.09 3.20 -2.20
CA ILE A 95 -4.67 2.21 -3.12
C ILE A 95 -5.82 2.83 -3.88
N GLN A 96 -6.08 2.29 -5.09
CA GLN A 96 -7.11 2.78 -5.96
C GLN A 96 -7.50 1.72 -6.98
N ASN A 97 -8.81 1.47 -7.16
CA ASN A 97 -9.31 0.82 -8.36
C ASN A 97 -9.64 1.91 -9.37
N LEU A 98 -9.42 1.67 -10.67
CA LEU A 98 -9.82 2.66 -11.67
C LEU A 98 -11.33 2.68 -11.87
N GLY A 99 -12.01 1.55 -11.65
CA GLY A 99 -13.47 1.48 -11.70
C GLY A 99 -14.04 1.33 -10.30
N THR A 100 -15.36 1.29 -10.21
CA THR A 100 -16.07 1.16 -8.94
C THR A 100 -17.01 -0.04 -8.91
N THR A 101 -16.98 -0.88 -9.96
CA THR A 101 -17.98 -1.96 -10.11
C THR A 101 -17.57 -3.25 -9.42
N HIS A 102 -16.29 -3.57 -9.42
CA HIS A 102 -15.81 -4.87 -8.96
C HIS A 102 -14.94 -4.75 -7.73
N ALA A 103 -14.92 -5.80 -6.94
CA ALA A 103 -14.18 -5.84 -5.68
C ALA A 103 -12.72 -6.27 -5.91
N VAL A 104 -11.79 -5.51 -5.32
CA VAL A 104 -10.36 -5.82 -5.34
C VAL A 104 -9.84 -5.74 -3.92
N THR A 105 -9.13 -6.76 -3.49
CA THR A 105 -8.50 -6.79 -2.17
C THR A 105 -7.02 -6.47 -2.31
N TYR A 106 -6.56 -5.54 -1.47
CA TYR A 106 -5.16 -5.12 -1.37
C TYR A 106 -4.62 -5.57 -0.03
N LEU A 107 -3.46 -6.19 -0.05
CA LEU A 107 -2.76 -6.60 1.17
C LEU A 107 -1.31 -6.16 1.08
N SER A 108 -0.80 -5.61 2.17
CA SER A 108 0.61 -5.23 2.27
C SER A 108 1.20 -5.69 3.58
N THR A 109 2.46 -6.06 3.55
CA THR A 109 3.23 -6.41 4.74
C THR A 109 4.38 -5.43 4.90
N ILE A 110 4.46 -4.83 6.08
CA ILE A 110 5.44 -3.81 6.40
C ILE A 110 6.19 -4.22 7.65
N GLU A 111 7.51 -4.11 7.62
CA GLU A 111 8.32 -4.29 8.80
C GLU A 111 8.56 -2.92 9.43
N LEU A 112 8.02 -2.73 10.63
CA LEU A 112 8.14 -1.46 11.34
C LEU A 112 9.26 -1.52 12.35
N GLU A 113 9.97 -0.40 12.49
CA GLU A 113 11.06 -0.28 13.42
C GLU A 113 11.06 1.14 14.00
N PRO A 114 11.30 1.31 15.31
CA PRO A 114 11.43 2.65 15.86
C PRO A 114 12.55 3.41 15.17
N ALA A 115 12.31 4.66 14.87
CA ALA A 115 13.33 5.52 14.29
C ALA A 115 14.44 5.71 15.32
N GLN A 116 15.71 5.61 14.87
CA GLN A 116 16.86 5.61 15.75
C GLN A 116 17.66 6.90 15.63
N ALA A 117 16.96 8.02 15.67
CA ALA A 117 17.60 9.32 15.48
C ALA A 117 18.71 9.60 16.49
N THR A 118 18.53 9.14 17.72
CA THR A 118 19.44 9.47 18.81
C THR A 118 20.77 8.78 18.73
N GLN A 119 20.85 7.68 18.01
CA GLN A 119 22.07 6.89 17.98
C GLN A 119 23.21 7.55 17.20
N PHE A 120 22.92 8.61 16.49
CA PHE A 120 23.90 9.19 15.60
C PHE A 120 24.70 10.35 16.19
N HIS A 121 24.44 10.71 17.42
CA HIS A 121 25.15 11.83 18.03
C HIS A 121 26.07 11.39 19.15
N ASN A 122 26.50 10.23 19.08
CA ASN A 122 27.46 9.70 20.06
C ASN A 122 28.82 10.34 19.90
#